data_729599c9d5f726b87987dcb35cd191f7
#
_entry.id   729599c9d5f726b87987dcb35cd191f7
#
_cell.length_a   1.000
_cell.length_b   1.000
_cell.length_c   1.000
_cell.angle_alpha   90.00
_cell.angle_beta   90.00
_cell.angle_gamma   90.00
#
_symmetry.space_group_name_H-M   'P 1'
#
loop_
_entity.id
_entity.type
_entity.pdbx_description
1 polymer ?
#
loop_
_entity_poly.entity_id
_entity_poly.type
_entity_poly.pdbx_seq_one_letter_code
_entity_poly.pdbx_strand_id
1 'polypeptide(L)'
;DIVAGFAEVEGGIGGLSNIADTTTLMNDKGPRRIGPFFIPGSLINLASGLVSIEFGLKGPNHSVVTACSTGSHAIGDAARLIALDDADIMVAGGAESAICRLGIAGFIACKALATKFNDAPEKGSRPYDKDRDGFVMGEGAGVVVLEELEHAKARGAKIYAEVVGYGMSGDAYHVTAPSSDGDGAFRCMTAALKRAGLQAHEIDYVNAHGTSTPLGDEIELRAVERLMGNRTAELTMSSTKSSVGHLLGAAGAVEAIFSILAIRDNVAPPTINLDNPSVETQIDLVPHQAKKKEINTVLSNSFGFGGTNASLIMRRYAA
;
A
#
# COMPACT_ATOMS: atom_id res chain seq x y z
N ASP A 1 -20.10 15.19 8.81
CA ASP A 1 -20.31 13.74 8.97
C ASP A 1 -18.98 13.00 8.81
N ILE A 2 -18.52 12.35 9.89
CA ILE A 2 -17.27 11.58 9.88
C ILE A 2 -17.59 10.15 9.44
N VAL A 3 -16.81 9.64 8.52
CA VAL A 3 -17.02 8.32 7.90
C VAL A 3 -15.79 7.45 8.02
N ALA A 4 -15.97 6.15 8.21
CA ALA A 4 -14.91 5.17 8.20
C ALA A 4 -14.96 4.35 6.90
N GLY A 5 -13.94 4.49 6.07
CA GLY A 5 -13.65 3.56 4.99
C GLY A 5 -12.38 2.79 5.35
N PHE A 6 -12.50 1.52 5.72
CA PHE A 6 -11.35 0.66 5.99
C PHE A 6 -11.19 -0.39 4.91
N ALA A 7 -9.95 -0.64 4.58
CA ALA A 7 -9.54 -1.90 4.01
C ALA A 7 -9.01 -2.76 5.15
N GLU A 8 -9.75 -3.78 5.46
CA GLU A 8 -9.42 -5.00 6.22
C GLU A 8 -8.79 -4.90 7.62
N VAL A 9 -9.43 -5.58 8.54
CA VAL A 9 -8.85 -6.21 9.73
C VAL A 9 -8.86 -7.73 9.49
N GLU A 10 -7.70 -8.33 9.45
CA GLU A 10 -7.37 -9.71 9.08
C GLU A 10 -7.29 -9.98 7.57
N GLY A 11 -6.49 -9.19 6.86
CA GLY A 11 -5.98 -9.50 5.54
C GLY A 11 -6.92 -9.21 4.38
N GLY A 12 -6.36 -8.82 3.24
CA GLY A 12 -6.97 -8.86 1.92
C GLY A 12 -7.60 -10.21 1.57
N ILE A 13 -7.59 -11.14 2.49
CA ILE A 13 -8.09 -12.50 2.38
C ILE A 13 -9.19 -12.81 3.41
N GLY A 14 -9.49 -11.89 4.36
CA GLY A 14 -10.59 -12.00 5.34
C GLY A 14 -10.52 -13.20 6.28
N GLY A 15 -10.02 -13.00 7.51
CA GLY A 15 -10.15 -13.96 8.61
C GLY A 15 -9.59 -15.37 8.36
N LEU A 16 -8.45 -15.52 7.64
CA LEU A 16 -7.89 -16.84 7.29
C LEU A 16 -7.75 -17.79 8.47
N SER A 17 -7.21 -17.31 9.59
CA SER A 17 -7.06 -18.11 10.82
C SER A 17 -8.41 -18.53 11.37
N ASN A 18 -9.37 -17.60 11.46
CA ASN A 18 -10.72 -17.88 11.95
C ASN A 18 -11.44 -18.93 11.06
N ILE A 19 -11.29 -18.81 9.72
CA ILE A 19 -11.86 -19.77 8.78
C ILE A 19 -11.22 -21.15 8.94
N ALA A 20 -9.89 -21.23 9.03
CA ALA A 20 -9.16 -22.48 9.18
C ALA A 20 -9.50 -23.20 10.49
N ASP A 21 -9.46 -22.47 11.61
CA ASP A 21 -9.72 -23.01 12.93
C ASP A 21 -11.19 -23.42 13.09
N THR A 22 -12.13 -22.62 12.61
CA THR A 22 -13.57 -22.93 12.64
C THR A 22 -13.90 -24.12 11.73
N THR A 23 -13.24 -24.25 10.58
CA THR A 23 -13.40 -25.41 9.69
C THR A 23 -12.94 -26.69 10.42
N THR A 24 -11.79 -26.64 11.06
CA THR A 24 -11.28 -27.76 11.87
C THR A 24 -12.24 -28.10 13.01
N LEU A 25 -12.69 -27.09 13.77
CA LEU A 25 -13.67 -27.28 14.85
C LEU A 25 -14.97 -27.90 14.35
N MET A 26 -15.47 -27.45 13.21
CA MET A 26 -16.70 -27.98 12.58
C MET A 26 -16.55 -29.47 12.21
N ASN A 27 -15.40 -29.84 11.62
CA ASN A 27 -15.11 -31.21 11.22
C ASN A 27 -14.98 -32.14 12.43
N ASP A 28 -14.31 -31.68 13.48
CA ASP A 28 -14.03 -32.48 14.68
C ASP A 28 -15.24 -32.61 15.63
N LYS A 29 -16.03 -31.55 15.79
CA LYS A 29 -17.07 -31.44 16.82
C LYS A 29 -18.47 -31.12 16.31
N GLY A 30 -18.62 -30.98 15.02
CA GLY A 30 -19.89 -30.71 14.31
C GLY A 30 -20.31 -29.22 14.29
N PRO A 31 -21.29 -28.88 13.44
CA PRO A 31 -21.67 -27.49 13.13
C PRO A 31 -22.24 -26.71 14.31
N ARG A 32 -22.77 -27.40 15.35
CA ARG A 32 -23.34 -26.74 16.53
C ARG A 32 -22.27 -26.07 17.41
N ARG A 33 -21.01 -26.30 17.15
CA ARG A 33 -19.88 -25.70 17.88
C ARG A 33 -19.38 -24.40 17.27
N ILE A 34 -19.87 -24.02 16.10
CA ILE A 34 -19.52 -22.73 15.47
C ILE A 34 -20.11 -21.61 16.31
N GLY A 35 -19.27 -20.68 16.74
CA GLY A 35 -19.67 -19.53 17.53
C GLY A 35 -20.40 -18.45 16.70
N PRO A 36 -21.22 -17.58 17.31
CA PRO A 36 -21.99 -16.55 16.61
C PRO A 36 -21.11 -15.48 15.97
N PHE A 37 -19.85 -15.37 16.35
CA PHE A 37 -18.90 -14.38 15.84
C PHE A 37 -18.07 -14.88 14.66
N PHE A 38 -18.28 -16.10 14.18
CA PHE A 38 -17.54 -16.63 13.03
C PHE A 38 -17.73 -15.76 11.78
N ILE A 39 -18.98 -15.51 11.41
CA ILE A 39 -19.27 -14.68 10.24
C ILE A 39 -18.82 -13.21 10.46
N PRO A 40 -19.20 -12.53 11.55
CA PRO A 40 -18.69 -11.17 11.80
C PRO A 40 -17.15 -11.08 11.79
N GLY A 41 -16.44 -12.05 12.34
CA GLY A 41 -14.98 -12.09 12.36
C GLY A 41 -14.33 -12.51 11.04
N SER A 42 -15.12 -12.86 10.01
CA SER A 42 -14.62 -13.24 8.69
C SER A 42 -15.01 -12.25 7.57
N LEU A 43 -15.94 -11.32 7.87
CA LEU A 43 -16.36 -10.32 6.92
C LEU A 43 -15.42 -9.11 6.95
N ILE A 44 -14.86 -8.78 5.81
CA ILE A 44 -13.86 -7.72 5.61
C ILE A 44 -14.37 -6.35 6.04
N ASN A 45 -15.61 -6.00 5.69
CA ASN A 45 -16.23 -4.72 6.04
C ASN A 45 -16.53 -4.55 7.53
N LEU A 46 -16.37 -5.56 8.35
CA LEU A 46 -16.65 -5.45 9.78
C LEU A 46 -15.58 -4.66 10.54
N ALA A 47 -14.39 -4.51 9.99
CA ALA A 47 -13.38 -3.61 10.53
C ALA A 47 -13.86 -2.16 10.50
N SER A 48 -14.26 -1.68 9.32
CA SER A 48 -14.84 -0.34 9.18
C SER A 48 -16.15 -0.21 9.97
N GLY A 49 -16.98 -1.28 9.96
CA GLY A 49 -18.21 -1.35 10.73
C GLY A 49 -18.00 -1.19 12.24
N LEU A 50 -17.01 -1.86 12.81
CA LEU A 50 -16.68 -1.77 14.25
C LEU A 50 -16.18 -0.37 14.63
N VAL A 51 -15.28 0.22 13.80
CA VAL A 51 -14.82 1.60 14.02
C VAL A 51 -15.98 2.60 13.92
N SER A 52 -16.85 2.43 12.93
CA SER A 52 -18.05 3.24 12.76
C SER A 52 -18.94 3.17 14.01
N ILE A 53 -19.16 1.98 14.56
CA ILE A 53 -19.97 1.77 15.78
C ILE A 53 -19.30 2.43 16.99
N GLU A 54 -18.00 2.17 17.20
CA GLU A 54 -17.25 2.66 18.37
C GLU A 54 -17.21 4.19 18.44
N PHE A 55 -17.02 4.84 17.29
CA PHE A 55 -16.90 6.29 17.22
C PHE A 55 -18.16 7.01 16.74
N GLY A 56 -19.27 6.30 16.50
CA GLY A 56 -20.53 6.87 16.04
C GLY A 56 -20.46 7.52 14.67
N LEU A 57 -19.64 6.98 13.76
CA LEU A 57 -19.44 7.52 12.41
C LEU A 57 -20.56 7.03 11.48
N LYS A 58 -21.36 7.94 10.93
CA LYS A 58 -22.63 7.61 10.25
C LYS A 58 -22.67 7.87 8.76
N GLY A 59 -21.61 8.35 8.16
CA GLY A 59 -21.53 8.56 6.73
C GLY A 59 -21.22 7.27 5.93
N PRO A 60 -20.78 7.34 4.63
CA PRO A 60 -20.47 6.18 3.83
C PRO A 60 -19.47 5.23 4.53
N ASN A 61 -19.81 3.94 4.61
CA ASN A 61 -19.03 2.93 5.29
C ASN A 61 -18.94 1.69 4.39
N HIS A 62 -17.77 1.41 3.86
CA HIS A 62 -17.52 0.27 2.99
C HIS A 62 -16.04 -0.14 3.04
N SER A 63 -15.73 -1.33 2.58
CA SER A 63 -14.36 -1.83 2.43
C SER A 63 -14.08 -2.16 0.97
N VAL A 64 -12.87 -1.85 0.53
CA VAL A 64 -12.34 -2.28 -0.77
C VAL A 64 -11.43 -3.47 -0.57
N VAL A 65 -11.38 -4.38 -1.55
CA VAL A 65 -10.53 -5.58 -1.53
C VAL A 65 -9.81 -5.66 -2.87
N THR A 66 -8.55 -5.26 -2.88
CA THR A 66 -7.74 -5.18 -4.10
C THR A 66 -6.31 -5.68 -3.86
N ALA A 67 -6.20 -6.75 -3.07
CA ALA A 67 -4.93 -7.35 -2.69
C ALA A 67 -3.93 -6.31 -2.16
N CYS A 68 -2.70 -6.28 -2.66
CA CYS A 68 -1.64 -5.37 -2.17
C CYS A 68 -1.93 -3.88 -2.41
N SER A 69 -2.95 -3.53 -3.17
CA SER A 69 -3.33 -2.13 -3.46
C SER A 69 -4.45 -1.61 -2.56
N THR A 70 -4.98 -2.45 -1.69
CA THR A 70 -6.18 -2.17 -0.89
C THR A 70 -6.07 -0.88 -0.08
N GLY A 71 -4.99 -0.68 0.69
CA GLY A 71 -4.82 0.52 1.52
C GLY A 71 -4.72 1.82 0.70
N SER A 72 -4.07 1.76 -0.47
CA SER A 72 -4.00 2.92 -1.38
C SER A 72 -5.35 3.21 -2.02
N HIS A 73 -6.13 2.18 -2.41
CA HIS A 73 -7.48 2.35 -2.91
C HIS A 73 -8.40 2.93 -1.85
N ALA A 74 -8.33 2.43 -0.60
CA ALA A 74 -9.15 2.95 0.51
C ALA A 74 -8.93 4.47 0.72
N ILE A 75 -7.66 4.91 0.74
CA ILE A 75 -7.32 6.34 0.88
C ILE A 75 -7.80 7.13 -0.34
N GLY A 76 -7.56 6.61 -1.55
CA GLY A 76 -7.95 7.28 -2.78
C GLY A 76 -9.47 7.40 -2.96
N ASP A 77 -10.22 6.36 -2.62
CA ASP A 77 -11.68 6.36 -2.70
C ASP A 77 -12.29 7.26 -1.63
N ALA A 78 -11.74 7.28 -0.40
CA ALA A 78 -12.14 8.22 0.64
C ALA A 78 -11.92 9.68 0.21
N ALA A 79 -10.76 9.98 -0.41
CA ALA A 79 -10.50 11.30 -0.97
C ALA A 79 -11.50 11.69 -2.08
N ARG A 80 -11.96 10.73 -2.88
CA ARG A 80 -13.02 10.95 -3.88
C ARG A 80 -14.37 11.25 -3.26
N LEU A 81 -14.77 10.52 -2.22
CA LEU A 81 -16.04 10.77 -1.53
C LEU A 81 -16.08 12.17 -0.91
N ILE A 82 -14.95 12.61 -0.34
CA ILE A 82 -14.82 13.99 0.14
C ILE A 82 -14.93 15.00 -1.03
N ALA A 83 -14.22 14.74 -2.13
CA ALA A 83 -14.27 15.63 -3.31
C ALA A 83 -15.63 15.66 -4.02
N LEU A 84 -16.50 14.66 -3.81
CA LEU A 84 -17.87 14.59 -4.30
C LEU A 84 -18.90 15.17 -3.30
N ASP A 85 -18.45 15.67 -2.16
CA ASP A 85 -19.30 16.23 -1.10
C ASP A 85 -20.21 15.18 -0.41
N ASP A 86 -19.79 13.91 -0.44
CA ASP A 86 -20.47 12.81 0.26
C ASP A 86 -20.09 12.75 1.76
N ALA A 87 -18.95 13.37 2.13
CA ALA A 87 -18.46 13.47 3.51
C ALA A 87 -17.43 14.60 3.66
N ASP A 88 -17.41 15.28 4.81
CA ASP A 88 -16.36 16.26 5.15
C ASP A 88 -15.09 15.60 5.66
N ILE A 89 -15.24 14.48 6.39
CA ILE A 89 -14.14 13.77 7.04
C ILE A 89 -14.29 12.25 6.79
N MET A 90 -13.22 11.59 6.38
CA MET A 90 -13.14 10.15 6.20
C MET A 90 -11.99 9.56 7.01
N VAL A 91 -12.24 8.46 7.71
CA VAL A 91 -11.19 7.61 8.27
C VAL A 91 -10.89 6.51 7.26
N ALA A 92 -9.68 6.45 6.75
CA ALA A 92 -9.29 5.52 5.70
C ALA A 92 -7.96 4.83 6.01
N GLY A 93 -7.79 3.61 5.55
CA GLY A 93 -6.55 2.90 5.77
C GLY A 93 -6.61 1.42 5.42
N GLY A 94 -5.71 0.65 6.00
CA GLY A 94 -5.64 -0.79 5.85
C GLY A 94 -5.03 -1.45 7.08
N ALA A 95 -5.45 -2.66 7.36
CA ALA A 95 -4.86 -3.53 8.37
C ALA A 95 -4.68 -4.93 7.78
N GLU A 96 -3.67 -5.66 8.23
CA GLU A 96 -3.36 -7.00 7.71
C GLU A 96 -2.78 -7.89 8.82
N SER A 97 -3.28 -9.13 8.93
CA SER A 97 -2.79 -10.16 9.84
C SER A 97 -2.89 -11.55 9.18
N ALA A 98 -2.11 -11.75 8.10
CA ALA A 98 -2.15 -12.97 7.29
C ALA A 98 -1.01 -13.95 7.61
N ILE A 99 -0.14 -13.68 8.62
CA ILE A 99 0.95 -14.56 9.02
C ILE A 99 0.38 -15.73 9.85
N CYS A 100 -0.22 -16.66 9.16
CA CYS A 100 -0.70 -17.92 9.72
C CYS A 100 -0.25 -19.10 8.85
N ARG A 101 -0.40 -20.33 9.36
CA ARG A 101 0.03 -21.54 8.64
C ARG A 101 -0.58 -21.63 7.23
N LEU A 102 -1.87 -21.30 7.09
CA LEU A 102 -2.59 -21.36 5.83
C LEU A 102 -2.11 -20.24 4.87
N GLY A 103 -1.94 -19.01 5.38
CA GLY A 103 -1.46 -17.87 4.61
C GLY A 103 -0.05 -18.11 4.07
N ILE A 104 0.88 -18.53 4.94
CA ILE A 104 2.27 -18.86 4.54
C ILE A 104 2.27 -19.99 3.52
N ALA A 105 1.54 -21.09 3.76
CA ALA A 105 1.49 -22.23 2.85
C ALA A 105 0.91 -21.81 1.47
N GLY A 106 -0.11 -20.97 1.44
CA GLY A 106 -0.71 -20.44 0.22
C GLY A 106 0.27 -19.62 -0.62
N PHE A 107 0.98 -18.68 0.00
CA PHE A 107 1.98 -17.86 -0.70
C PHE A 107 3.23 -18.64 -1.11
N ILE A 108 3.64 -19.67 -0.34
CA ILE A 108 4.69 -20.61 -0.76
C ILE A 108 4.24 -21.37 -2.03
N ALA A 109 2.99 -21.86 -2.07
CA ALA A 109 2.45 -22.53 -3.24
C ALA A 109 2.41 -21.64 -4.48
N CYS A 110 2.20 -20.32 -4.29
CA CYS A 110 2.31 -19.31 -5.35
C CYS A 110 3.77 -18.98 -5.74
N LYS A 111 4.77 -19.51 -5.03
CA LYS A 111 6.20 -19.18 -5.20
C LYS A 111 6.48 -17.68 -5.06
N ALA A 112 5.77 -17.02 -4.15
CA ALA A 112 5.83 -15.57 -3.97
C ALA A 112 6.75 -15.14 -2.82
N LEU A 113 7.00 -16.03 -1.83
CA LEU A 113 7.77 -15.72 -0.63
C LEU A 113 9.28 -15.89 -0.84
N ALA A 114 10.05 -15.04 -0.14
CA ALA A 114 11.49 -15.23 0.03
C ALA A 114 11.77 -16.51 0.85
N THR A 115 12.72 -17.31 0.41
CA THR A 115 13.08 -18.59 1.04
C THR A 115 14.58 -18.77 1.28
N LYS A 116 15.42 -17.98 0.62
CA LYS A 116 16.88 -18.13 0.68
C LYS A 116 17.51 -17.61 1.97
N PHE A 117 16.79 -16.79 2.73
CA PHE A 117 17.34 -16.06 3.87
C PHE A 117 16.76 -16.52 5.22
N ASN A 118 16.29 -17.76 5.32
CA ASN A 118 15.71 -18.27 6.59
C ASN A 118 16.73 -18.30 7.74
N ASP A 119 18.03 -18.43 7.44
CA ASP A 119 19.09 -18.38 8.45
C ASP A 119 19.55 -16.94 8.78
N ALA A 120 19.09 -15.93 8.04
CA ALA A 120 19.36 -14.50 8.25
C ALA A 120 18.13 -13.68 7.81
N PRO A 121 16.98 -13.81 8.52
CA PRO A 121 15.69 -13.30 8.07
C PRO A 121 15.65 -11.77 7.88
N GLU A 122 16.49 -11.02 8.59
CA GLU A 122 16.68 -9.59 8.44
C GLU A 122 17.18 -9.17 7.04
N LYS A 123 17.72 -10.11 6.26
CA LYS A 123 18.19 -9.92 4.87
C LYS A 123 17.20 -10.38 3.81
N GLY A 124 16.06 -10.92 4.22
CA GLY A 124 15.10 -11.55 3.30
C GLY A 124 14.38 -10.57 2.38
N SER A 125 13.96 -9.43 2.91
CA SER A 125 13.34 -8.36 2.10
C SER A 125 14.44 -7.46 1.54
N ARG A 126 14.69 -7.56 0.22
CA ARG A 126 15.79 -6.89 -0.48
C ARG A 126 15.38 -6.34 -1.86
N PRO A 127 14.45 -5.38 -1.90
CA PRO A 127 13.98 -4.83 -3.16
C PRO A 127 15.12 -4.34 -4.05
N TYR A 128 15.00 -4.59 -5.37
CA TYR A 128 15.98 -4.24 -6.41
C TYR A 128 17.33 -4.94 -6.34
N ASP A 129 17.61 -5.73 -5.29
CA ASP A 129 18.85 -6.49 -5.18
C ASP A 129 18.81 -7.75 -6.07
N LYS A 130 19.95 -8.14 -6.64
CA LYS A 130 20.05 -9.29 -7.55
C LYS A 130 19.76 -10.64 -6.88
N ASP A 131 19.94 -10.73 -5.55
CA ASP A 131 19.75 -11.95 -4.79
C ASP A 131 18.33 -12.08 -4.20
N ARG A 132 17.41 -11.14 -4.52
CA ARG A 132 16.00 -11.21 -4.12
C ARG A 132 15.33 -12.45 -4.70
N ASP A 133 14.42 -13.07 -3.95
CA ASP A 133 13.75 -14.29 -4.38
C ASP A 133 12.24 -14.34 -4.03
N GLY A 134 11.68 -13.24 -3.52
CA GLY A 134 10.29 -13.14 -3.14
C GLY A 134 10.09 -12.11 -2.03
N PHE A 135 8.84 -11.87 -1.66
CA PHE A 135 8.56 -10.95 -0.56
C PHE A 135 8.62 -11.64 0.81
N VAL A 136 8.86 -10.85 1.84
CA VAL A 136 8.69 -11.24 3.24
C VAL A 136 7.34 -10.70 3.71
N MET A 137 6.47 -11.56 4.27
CA MET A 137 5.19 -11.12 4.80
C MET A 137 5.39 -10.22 6.02
N GLY A 138 4.63 -9.15 6.09
CA GLY A 138 4.49 -8.28 7.25
C GLY A 138 3.04 -8.20 7.70
N GLU A 139 2.82 -7.80 8.94
CA GLU A 139 1.52 -7.52 9.53
C GLU A 139 1.49 -6.13 10.14
N GLY A 140 0.32 -5.53 10.23
CA GLY A 140 0.15 -4.23 10.85
C GLY A 140 -1.04 -3.47 10.31
N ALA A 141 -1.14 -2.21 10.70
CA ALA A 141 -2.20 -1.31 10.25
C ALA A 141 -1.67 0.11 10.03
N GLY A 142 -2.25 0.79 9.06
CA GLY A 142 -2.07 2.22 8.83
C GLY A 142 -3.42 2.88 8.61
N VAL A 143 -3.68 3.96 9.35
CA VAL A 143 -4.94 4.71 9.28
C VAL A 143 -4.63 6.19 9.18
N VAL A 144 -5.31 6.87 8.26
CA VAL A 144 -5.27 8.33 8.10
C VAL A 144 -6.66 8.90 8.24
N VAL A 145 -6.75 10.12 8.72
CA VAL A 145 -7.97 10.93 8.69
C VAL A 145 -7.82 11.90 7.52
N LEU A 146 -8.70 11.76 6.54
CA LEU A 146 -8.82 12.68 5.43
C LEU A 146 -9.93 13.69 5.75
N GLU A 147 -9.74 14.93 5.38
CA GLU A 147 -10.66 16.01 5.67
C GLU A 147 -10.67 17.02 4.53
N GLU A 148 -11.85 17.55 4.23
CA GLU A 148 -11.99 18.64 3.27
C GLU A 148 -11.15 19.84 3.73
N LEU A 149 -10.48 20.51 2.80
CA LEU A 149 -9.44 21.49 3.14
C LEU A 149 -9.99 22.70 3.89
N GLU A 150 -11.10 23.28 3.44
CA GLU A 150 -11.67 24.47 4.11
C GLU A 150 -12.30 24.12 5.46
N HIS A 151 -12.86 22.91 5.59
CA HIS A 151 -13.33 22.37 6.85
C HIS A 151 -12.16 22.24 7.85
N ALA A 152 -11.04 21.66 7.43
CA ALA A 152 -9.83 21.52 8.25
C ALA A 152 -9.27 22.89 8.69
N LYS A 153 -9.21 23.86 7.77
CA LYS A 153 -8.77 25.23 8.05
C LYS A 153 -9.69 25.96 9.01
N ALA A 154 -11.00 25.81 8.84
CA ALA A 154 -12.01 26.48 9.68
C ALA A 154 -11.89 26.08 11.17
N ARG A 155 -11.50 24.84 11.45
CA ARG A 155 -11.28 24.37 12.83
C ARG A 155 -9.82 24.48 13.32
N GLY A 156 -8.92 25.01 12.48
CA GLY A 156 -7.50 25.13 12.82
C GLY A 156 -6.75 23.80 12.91
N ALA A 157 -7.13 22.83 12.10
CA ALA A 157 -6.50 21.53 12.08
C ALA A 157 -5.03 21.61 11.66
N LYS A 158 -4.18 20.76 12.24
CA LYS A 158 -2.83 20.55 11.73
C LYS A 158 -2.90 19.69 10.47
N ILE A 159 -2.60 20.28 9.32
CA ILE A 159 -2.54 19.58 8.05
C ILE A 159 -1.11 19.05 7.84
N TYR A 160 -0.97 17.73 7.63
CA TYR A 160 0.32 17.08 7.41
C TYR A 160 0.72 17.08 5.94
N ALA A 161 -0.24 16.84 5.04
CA ALA A 161 -0.08 16.86 3.60
C ALA A 161 -1.46 16.92 2.94
N GLU A 162 -1.50 17.20 1.64
CA GLU A 162 -2.69 17.12 0.80
C GLU A 162 -2.61 15.85 -0.06
N VAL A 163 -3.71 15.11 -0.20
CA VAL A 163 -3.86 14.06 -1.22
C VAL A 163 -4.36 14.73 -2.49
N VAL A 164 -3.45 14.99 -3.44
CA VAL A 164 -3.75 15.78 -4.65
C VAL A 164 -3.96 14.90 -5.89
N GLY A 165 -3.53 13.64 -5.86
CA GLY A 165 -3.67 12.73 -7.00
C GLY A 165 -3.98 11.31 -6.57
N TYR A 166 -4.86 10.67 -7.34
CA TYR A 166 -5.18 9.26 -7.21
C TYR A 166 -5.38 8.64 -8.58
N GLY A 167 -4.50 7.72 -8.96
CA GLY A 167 -4.56 6.96 -10.19
C GLY A 167 -4.93 5.52 -9.96
N MET A 168 -5.63 4.93 -10.91
CA MET A 168 -5.97 3.51 -10.93
C MET A 168 -5.81 2.96 -12.33
N SER A 169 -5.45 1.68 -12.44
CA SER A 169 -5.47 0.93 -13.69
C SER A 169 -5.62 -0.56 -13.44
N GLY A 170 -5.98 -1.31 -14.45
CA GLY A 170 -5.90 -2.77 -14.47
C GLY A 170 -4.88 -3.22 -15.52
N ASP A 171 -4.10 -4.27 -15.21
CA ASP A 171 -3.13 -4.85 -16.16
C ASP A 171 -3.81 -5.68 -17.26
N ALA A 172 -4.92 -6.32 -16.93
CA ALA A 172 -5.63 -7.27 -17.83
C ALA A 172 -4.68 -8.32 -18.44
N TYR A 173 -3.75 -8.84 -17.63
CA TYR A 173 -2.69 -9.72 -18.10
C TYR A 173 -2.66 -11.08 -17.41
N HIS A 174 -2.39 -11.12 -16.08
CA HIS A 174 -2.25 -12.37 -15.34
C HIS A 174 -2.70 -12.19 -13.88
N VAL A 175 -3.13 -13.27 -13.21
CA VAL A 175 -3.66 -13.20 -11.84
C VAL A 175 -2.63 -12.81 -10.77
N THR A 176 -1.34 -13.10 -11.00
CA THR A 176 -0.29 -12.84 -9.99
C THR A 176 0.96 -12.15 -10.55
N ALA A 177 1.10 -12.00 -11.86
CA ALA A 177 2.26 -11.37 -12.49
C ALA A 177 1.86 -10.04 -13.15
N PRO A 178 2.68 -8.98 -13.00
CA PRO A 178 2.48 -7.75 -13.76
C PRO A 178 2.81 -7.97 -15.25
N SER A 179 2.24 -7.13 -16.12
CA SER A 179 2.62 -7.11 -17.54
C SER A 179 4.10 -6.73 -17.68
N SER A 180 4.83 -7.47 -18.52
CA SER A 180 6.28 -7.31 -18.67
C SER A 180 6.73 -5.93 -19.18
N ASP A 181 5.83 -5.20 -19.82
CA ASP A 181 6.07 -3.83 -20.31
C ASP A 181 5.78 -2.75 -19.27
N GLY A 182 5.25 -3.12 -18.08
CA GLY A 182 4.90 -2.21 -16.99
C GLY A 182 3.81 -1.20 -17.34
N ASP A 183 3.01 -1.46 -18.39
CA ASP A 183 2.04 -0.49 -18.90
C ASP A 183 0.95 -0.16 -17.87
N GLY A 184 0.48 -1.15 -17.11
CA GLY A 184 -0.49 -0.90 -16.03
C GLY A 184 0.01 0.07 -14.98
N ALA A 185 1.23 -0.15 -14.48
CA ALA A 185 1.88 0.74 -13.53
C ALA A 185 2.08 2.15 -14.11
N PHE A 186 2.55 2.25 -15.35
CA PHE A 186 2.73 3.53 -16.05
C PHE A 186 1.41 4.29 -16.21
N ARG A 187 0.34 3.62 -16.64
CA ARG A 187 -1.00 4.24 -16.80
C ARG A 187 -1.56 4.70 -15.45
N CYS A 188 -1.34 3.91 -14.40
CA CYS A 188 -1.76 4.24 -13.04
C CYS A 188 -1.11 5.54 -12.56
N MET A 189 0.23 5.61 -12.61
CA MET A 189 0.99 6.80 -12.24
C MET A 189 0.62 8.02 -13.10
N THR A 190 0.48 7.83 -14.41
CA THR A 190 0.05 8.90 -15.33
C THR A 190 -1.34 9.43 -14.97
N ALA A 191 -2.28 8.56 -14.61
CA ALA A 191 -3.61 8.96 -14.18
C ALA A 191 -3.58 9.75 -12.87
N ALA A 192 -2.70 9.39 -11.92
CA ALA A 192 -2.51 10.13 -10.68
C ALA A 192 -1.97 11.54 -10.95
N LEU A 193 -0.92 11.67 -11.78
CA LEU A 193 -0.36 12.96 -12.19
C LEU A 193 -1.40 13.85 -12.89
N LYS A 194 -2.16 13.28 -13.83
CA LYS A 194 -3.21 14.02 -14.54
C LYS A 194 -4.25 14.60 -13.58
N ARG A 195 -4.66 13.84 -12.56
CA ARG A 195 -5.64 14.31 -11.56
C ARG A 195 -5.05 15.35 -10.63
N ALA A 196 -3.77 15.21 -10.27
CA ALA A 196 -3.05 16.22 -9.50
C ALA A 196 -2.76 17.51 -10.27
N GLY A 197 -2.89 17.51 -11.59
CA GLY A 197 -2.46 18.64 -12.44
C GLY A 197 -0.94 18.83 -12.46
N LEU A 198 -0.19 17.76 -12.17
CA LEU A 198 1.27 17.78 -12.06
C LEU A 198 1.96 17.08 -13.23
N GLN A 199 3.22 17.47 -13.45
CA GLN A 199 4.13 16.80 -14.37
C GLN A 199 5.04 15.83 -13.60
N ALA A 200 5.59 14.82 -14.26
CA ALA A 200 6.44 13.82 -13.60
C ALA A 200 7.65 14.44 -12.87
N HIS A 201 8.25 15.49 -13.41
CA HIS A 201 9.41 16.15 -12.81
C HIS A 201 9.11 16.93 -11.51
N GLU A 202 7.83 17.10 -11.15
CA GLU A 202 7.41 17.70 -9.89
C GLU A 202 7.34 16.68 -8.75
N ILE A 203 7.60 15.39 -9.04
CA ILE A 203 7.72 14.33 -8.02
C ILE A 203 9.15 14.32 -7.49
N ASP A 204 9.29 14.58 -6.19
CA ASP A 204 10.59 14.56 -5.49
C ASP A 204 11.00 13.18 -5.03
N TYR A 205 10.02 12.36 -4.63
CA TYR A 205 10.23 11.04 -4.08
C TYR A 205 9.15 10.06 -4.52
N VAL A 206 9.56 8.83 -4.81
CA VAL A 206 8.64 7.70 -5.04
C VAL A 206 8.79 6.69 -3.90
N ASN A 207 7.70 6.46 -3.16
CA ASN A 207 7.58 5.27 -2.31
C ASN A 207 7.10 4.12 -3.18
N ALA A 208 8.00 3.21 -3.46
CA ALA A 208 7.78 2.15 -4.42
C ALA A 208 6.93 1.01 -3.86
N HIS A 209 6.21 0.32 -4.74
CA HIS A 209 5.65 -0.98 -4.39
C HIS A 209 6.73 -1.98 -4.03
N GLY A 210 7.79 -2.11 -4.81
CA GLY A 210 9.07 -2.76 -4.53
C GLY A 210 9.01 -3.90 -3.52
N THR A 211 8.42 -5.05 -3.90
CA THR A 211 8.14 -6.16 -2.98
C THR A 211 9.29 -7.13 -2.76
N SER A 212 10.45 -6.90 -3.38
CA SER A 212 11.56 -7.86 -3.39
C SER A 212 11.30 -9.10 -4.26
N THR A 213 10.43 -8.98 -5.27
CA THR A 213 10.15 -10.07 -6.21
C THR A 213 11.01 -9.96 -7.45
N PRO A 214 11.44 -11.10 -8.03
CA PRO A 214 12.37 -11.10 -9.17
C PRO A 214 11.89 -10.27 -10.37
N LEU A 215 10.61 -10.30 -10.70
CA LEU A 215 10.03 -9.59 -11.84
C LEU A 215 9.45 -8.24 -11.48
N GLY A 216 8.70 -8.16 -10.36
CA GLY A 216 7.91 -6.98 -10.02
C GLY A 216 8.75 -5.71 -9.85
N ASP A 217 9.86 -5.82 -9.15
CA ASP A 217 10.71 -4.67 -8.84
C ASP A 217 11.31 -4.01 -10.09
N GLU A 218 11.78 -4.83 -11.05
CA GLU A 218 12.35 -4.31 -12.30
C GLU A 218 11.28 -3.69 -13.21
N ILE A 219 10.12 -4.32 -13.29
CA ILE A 219 8.99 -3.82 -14.10
C ILE A 219 8.54 -2.46 -13.55
N GLU A 220 8.39 -2.33 -12.24
CA GLU A 220 8.06 -1.05 -11.62
C GLU A 220 9.12 0.02 -11.89
N LEU A 221 10.40 -0.32 -11.66
CA LEU A 221 11.51 0.61 -11.91
C LEU A 221 11.50 1.12 -13.36
N ARG A 222 11.32 0.23 -14.34
CA ARG A 222 11.21 0.62 -15.75
C ARG A 222 9.98 1.48 -16.05
N ALA A 223 8.84 1.21 -15.40
CA ALA A 223 7.66 2.05 -15.53
C ALA A 223 7.88 3.46 -14.96
N VAL A 224 8.59 3.58 -13.83
CA VAL A 224 8.98 4.88 -13.26
C VAL A 224 10.01 5.59 -14.15
N GLU A 225 11.01 4.91 -14.68
CA GLU A 225 11.96 5.48 -15.66
C GLU A 225 11.24 6.01 -16.91
N ARG A 226 10.28 5.24 -17.43
CA ARG A 226 9.43 5.66 -18.55
C ARG A 226 8.63 6.92 -18.23
N LEU A 227 8.11 7.03 -17.00
CA LEU A 227 7.36 8.20 -16.53
C LEU A 227 8.24 9.44 -16.44
N MET A 228 9.47 9.31 -15.91
CA MET A 228 10.41 10.41 -15.70
C MET A 228 11.13 10.85 -16.99
N GLY A 229 11.23 9.96 -17.99
CA GLY A 229 11.93 10.23 -19.24
C GLY A 229 13.41 10.59 -19.00
N ASN A 230 13.83 11.77 -19.43
CA ASN A 230 15.21 12.25 -19.30
C ASN A 230 15.54 12.83 -17.90
N ARG A 231 14.60 12.80 -16.94
CA ARG A 231 14.76 13.37 -15.59
C ARG A 231 14.99 12.30 -14.50
N THR A 232 15.30 11.08 -14.88
CA THR A 232 15.51 9.95 -13.94
C THR A 232 16.59 10.23 -12.89
N ALA A 233 17.67 10.94 -13.25
CA ALA A 233 18.76 11.27 -12.32
C ALA A 233 18.37 12.26 -11.20
N GLU A 234 17.23 12.91 -11.31
CA GLU A 234 16.73 13.86 -10.30
C GLU A 234 15.81 13.18 -9.28
N LEU A 235 15.32 11.98 -9.61
CA LEU A 235 14.36 11.25 -8.80
C LEU A 235 15.05 10.44 -7.70
N THR A 236 14.46 10.46 -6.52
CA THR A 236 14.75 9.55 -5.41
C THR A 236 13.58 8.58 -5.25
N MET A 237 13.88 7.29 -5.12
CA MET A 237 12.88 6.21 -4.98
C MET A 237 13.38 5.19 -3.97
N SER A 238 12.52 4.69 -3.10
CA SER A 238 12.90 3.59 -2.22
C SER A 238 11.73 2.68 -1.91
N SER A 239 12.02 1.46 -1.47
CA SER A 239 11.01 0.55 -0.94
C SER A 239 11.15 0.40 0.56
N THR A 240 10.18 0.91 1.30
CA THR A 240 10.06 0.74 2.75
C THR A 240 9.75 -0.69 3.15
N LYS A 241 9.30 -1.54 2.20
CA LYS A 241 9.15 -2.98 2.41
C LYS A 241 10.46 -3.69 2.73
N SER A 242 11.59 -3.10 2.39
CA SER A 242 12.90 -3.59 2.82
C SER A 242 13.03 -3.66 4.35
N SER A 243 12.36 -2.76 5.06
CA SER A 243 12.42 -2.63 6.53
C SER A 243 11.28 -3.33 7.25
N VAL A 244 10.06 -3.32 6.68
CA VAL A 244 8.85 -3.79 7.37
C VAL A 244 8.22 -5.03 6.73
N GLY A 245 8.78 -5.50 5.61
CA GLY A 245 8.15 -6.54 4.81
C GLY A 245 6.95 -6.02 4.02
N HIS A 246 6.24 -6.95 3.38
CA HIS A 246 5.04 -6.65 2.60
C HIS A 246 3.79 -6.89 3.46
N LEU A 247 3.14 -5.83 3.89
CA LEU A 247 1.92 -5.87 4.71
C LEU A 247 0.66 -6.12 3.88
N LEU A 248 0.77 -6.63 2.67
CA LEU A 248 -0.34 -6.99 1.79
C LEU A 248 -1.39 -5.87 1.70
N GLY A 249 -2.61 -6.10 2.19
CA GLY A 249 -3.70 -5.11 2.16
C GLY A 249 -3.39 -3.83 2.93
N ALA A 250 -2.64 -3.89 4.02
CA ALA A 250 -2.24 -2.72 4.80
C ALA A 250 -1.08 -1.92 4.18
N ALA A 251 -0.32 -2.52 3.24
CA ALA A 251 0.92 -1.94 2.74
C ALA A 251 0.75 -0.51 2.23
N GLY A 252 -0.21 -0.27 1.35
CA GLY A 252 -0.41 1.05 0.75
C GLY A 252 -0.79 2.14 1.76
N ALA A 253 -1.50 1.80 2.84
CA ALA A 253 -1.84 2.75 3.90
C ALA A 253 -0.63 3.11 4.77
N VAL A 254 0.16 2.11 5.17
CA VAL A 254 1.41 2.33 5.92
C VAL A 254 2.42 3.13 5.07
N GLU A 255 2.51 2.84 3.79
CA GLU A 255 3.38 3.56 2.84
C GLU A 255 2.93 5.00 2.59
N ALA A 256 1.61 5.25 2.57
CA ALA A 256 1.09 6.62 2.55
C ALA A 256 1.52 7.40 3.79
N ILE A 257 1.47 6.79 4.98
CA ILE A 257 1.96 7.40 6.22
C ILE A 257 3.47 7.67 6.14
N PHE A 258 4.29 6.72 5.68
CA PHE A 258 5.72 6.95 5.47
C PHE A 258 6.00 8.08 4.47
N SER A 259 5.19 8.18 3.42
CA SER A 259 5.28 9.26 2.43
C SER A 259 4.97 10.63 3.04
N ILE A 260 3.92 10.72 3.87
CA ILE A 260 3.57 11.94 4.62
C ILE A 260 4.70 12.32 5.59
N LEU A 261 5.28 11.34 6.27
CA LEU A 261 6.42 11.58 7.17
C LEU A 261 7.67 12.01 6.40
N ALA A 262 7.92 11.45 5.21
CA ALA A 262 9.01 11.89 4.34
C ALA A 262 8.87 13.36 3.93
N ILE A 263 7.65 13.81 3.61
CA ILE A 263 7.34 15.23 3.35
C ILE A 263 7.61 16.07 4.59
N ARG A 264 7.10 15.66 5.77
CA ARG A 264 7.22 16.40 7.02
C ARG A 264 8.68 16.61 7.42
N ASP A 265 9.48 15.55 7.34
CA ASP A 265 10.83 15.50 7.90
C ASP A 265 11.93 15.81 6.86
N ASN A 266 11.58 15.93 5.57
CA ASN A 266 12.52 16.07 4.46
C ASN A 266 13.56 14.94 4.45
N VAL A 267 13.09 13.70 4.59
CA VAL A 267 13.93 12.49 4.63
C VAL A 267 13.31 11.42 3.76
N ALA A 268 14.04 10.97 2.74
CA ALA A 268 13.68 9.76 1.99
C ALA A 268 14.11 8.53 2.82
N PRO A 269 13.17 7.62 3.15
CA PRO A 269 13.53 6.38 3.84
C PRO A 269 14.37 5.47 2.95
N PRO A 270 15.21 4.58 3.53
CA PRO A 270 16.13 3.76 2.77
C PRO A 270 15.46 2.54 2.13
N THR A 271 16.09 2.00 1.10
CA THR A 271 15.99 0.60 0.70
C THR A 271 17.13 -0.16 1.39
N ILE A 272 16.87 -0.80 2.52
CA ILE A 272 17.88 -1.62 3.18
C ILE A 272 18.08 -2.93 2.41
N ASN A 273 19.24 -3.60 2.64
CA ASN A 273 19.61 -4.86 1.95
C ASN A 273 19.82 -4.73 0.42
N LEU A 274 19.91 -3.50 -0.10
CA LEU A 274 20.28 -3.26 -1.49
C LEU A 274 21.83 -3.24 -1.63
N ASP A 275 22.44 -4.43 -1.61
CA ASP A 275 23.88 -4.59 -1.66
C ASP A 275 24.40 -4.62 -3.12
N ASN A 276 23.64 -5.28 -3.99
CA ASN A 276 23.98 -5.50 -5.39
C ASN A 276 22.75 -5.22 -6.27
N PRO A 277 22.57 -4.00 -6.79
CA PRO A 277 21.46 -3.69 -7.68
C PRO A 277 21.37 -4.67 -8.87
N SER A 278 20.16 -5.16 -9.17
CA SER A 278 19.93 -6.10 -10.28
C SER A 278 19.90 -5.41 -11.64
N VAL A 279 19.68 -4.10 -11.67
CA VAL A 279 19.59 -3.28 -12.88
C VAL A 279 20.37 -1.99 -12.71
N GLU A 280 20.96 -1.51 -13.81
CA GLU A 280 21.51 -0.17 -13.88
C GLU A 280 20.38 0.85 -14.02
N THR A 281 20.42 1.89 -13.19
CA THR A 281 19.49 3.01 -13.22
C THR A 281 20.18 4.30 -12.78
N GLN A 282 19.66 5.43 -13.24
CA GLN A 282 20.06 6.75 -12.73
C GLN A 282 19.22 7.21 -11.54
N ILE A 283 18.10 6.53 -11.26
CA ILE A 283 17.26 6.81 -10.10
C ILE A 283 18.03 6.45 -8.83
N ASP A 284 18.06 7.38 -7.86
CA ASP A 284 18.64 7.09 -6.55
C ASP A 284 17.69 6.22 -5.73
N LEU A 285 18.05 4.94 -5.55
CA LEU A 285 17.27 3.94 -4.82
C LEU A 285 17.47 3.98 -3.30
N VAL A 286 18.21 4.97 -2.78
CA VAL A 286 18.49 5.21 -1.35
C VAL A 286 18.99 3.95 -0.63
N PRO A 287 20.12 3.35 -1.03
CA PRO A 287 20.58 2.12 -0.43
C PRO A 287 21.02 2.33 1.03
N HIS A 288 20.63 1.40 1.90
CA HIS A 288 21.05 1.23 3.30
C HIS A 288 20.68 2.36 4.27
N GLN A 289 20.83 3.63 3.92
CA GLN A 289 20.67 4.76 4.83
C GLN A 289 19.67 5.78 4.31
N ALA A 290 18.87 6.31 5.22
CA ALA A 290 17.93 7.39 4.91
C ALA A 290 18.68 8.63 4.39
N LYS A 291 18.09 9.30 3.41
CA LYS A 291 18.68 10.48 2.74
C LYS A 291 17.91 11.74 3.09
N LYS A 292 18.61 12.74 3.61
CA LYS A 292 18.05 14.09 3.72
C LYS A 292 17.90 14.70 2.33
N LYS A 293 16.68 15.11 2.00
CA LYS A 293 16.33 15.74 0.73
C LYS A 293 15.05 16.56 0.95
N GLU A 294 14.97 17.75 0.38
CA GLU A 294 13.71 18.46 0.34
C GLU A 294 12.68 17.65 -0.44
N ILE A 295 11.55 17.37 0.18
CA ILE A 295 10.47 16.55 -0.37
C ILE A 295 9.18 17.33 -0.21
N ASN A 296 8.62 17.78 -1.31
CA ASN A 296 7.35 18.51 -1.37
C ASN A 296 6.24 17.65 -1.97
N THR A 297 6.58 16.76 -2.90
CA THR A 297 5.62 15.92 -3.60
C THR A 297 6.10 14.47 -3.62
N VAL A 298 5.25 13.56 -3.18
CA VAL A 298 5.53 12.12 -3.14
C VAL A 298 4.50 11.37 -3.98
N LEU A 299 4.95 10.43 -4.78
CA LEU A 299 4.15 9.40 -5.43
C LEU A 299 4.31 8.09 -4.67
N SER A 300 3.21 7.50 -4.19
CA SER A 300 3.21 6.18 -3.54
C SER A 300 2.49 5.17 -4.41
N ASN A 301 3.16 4.06 -4.73
CA ASN A 301 2.67 3.03 -5.64
C ASN A 301 2.25 1.75 -4.90
N SER A 302 1.17 1.17 -5.36
CA SER A 302 0.71 -0.16 -4.93
C SER A 302 0.20 -0.94 -6.14
N PHE A 303 0.80 -2.12 -6.39
CA PHE A 303 0.47 -2.97 -7.53
C PHE A 303 0.10 -4.37 -7.02
N GLY A 304 -1.19 -4.71 -7.10
CA GLY A 304 -1.74 -5.90 -6.47
C GLY A 304 -1.93 -7.09 -7.42
N PHE A 305 -1.97 -8.28 -6.85
CA PHE A 305 -2.43 -9.48 -7.54
C PHE A 305 -3.82 -9.22 -8.15
N GLY A 306 -4.09 -9.81 -9.33
CA GLY A 306 -5.23 -9.45 -10.15
C GLY A 306 -4.96 -8.29 -11.11
N GLY A 307 -3.73 -7.74 -11.09
CA GLY A 307 -3.34 -6.59 -11.91
C GLY A 307 -4.05 -5.30 -11.50
N THR A 308 -4.38 -5.17 -10.23
CA THR A 308 -5.06 -3.99 -9.69
C THR A 308 -4.02 -3.00 -9.15
N ASN A 309 -3.96 -1.81 -9.76
CA ASN A 309 -2.94 -0.82 -9.52
C ASN A 309 -3.53 0.46 -8.92
N ALA A 310 -2.85 1.01 -7.90
CA ALA A 310 -3.16 2.28 -7.28
C ALA A 310 -1.89 3.12 -7.14
N SER A 311 -2.00 4.42 -7.42
CA SER A 311 -0.95 5.41 -7.16
C SER A 311 -1.56 6.62 -6.47
N LEU A 312 -1.00 7.02 -5.34
CA LEU A 312 -1.40 8.21 -4.60
C LEU A 312 -0.33 9.30 -4.77
N ILE A 313 -0.75 10.55 -4.94
CA ILE A 313 0.17 11.70 -4.87
C ILE A 313 -0.20 12.53 -3.66
N MET A 314 0.78 12.69 -2.78
CA MET A 314 0.70 13.54 -1.60
C MET A 314 1.65 14.72 -1.77
N ARG A 315 1.17 15.90 -1.38
CA ARG A 315 1.94 17.15 -1.51
C ARG A 315 1.97 17.88 -0.18
N ARG A 316 3.09 18.55 0.09
CA ARG A 316 3.23 19.46 1.22
C ARG A 316 2.13 20.52 1.18
N TYR A 317 1.42 20.66 2.27
CA TYR A 317 0.49 21.77 2.44
C TYR A 317 1.28 23.08 2.62
N ALA A 318 0.98 24.07 1.79
CA ALA A 318 1.47 25.44 1.94
C ALA A 318 0.33 26.28 2.53
N ALA A 319 0.54 26.75 3.78
CA ALA A 319 -0.44 27.57 4.52
C ALA A 319 -0.59 28.96 3.90
#